data_e2e079a891884ab911341312d4af853b
#
_entry.id   e2e079a891884ab911341312d4af853b
#
_cell.length_a   1.000
_cell.length_b   1.000
_cell.length_c   1.000
_cell.angle_alpha   90.00
_cell.angle_beta   90.00
_cell.angle_gamma   90.00
#
_symmetry.space_group_name_H-M   'P 1'
#
loop_
_entity.id
_entity.type
_entity.pdbx_description
1 polymer ?
#
loop_
_entity_poly.entity_id
_entity_poly.type
_entity_poly.pdbx_seq_one_letter_code
_entity_poly.pdbx_strand_id
1 'polypeptide(L)'
;MQTQEQVNFYEKQYRIALRNCGSINPENITEYIAQKGYEALAVCVTEYTPKQVVEIVKKSQLRGRGGGGFPTGLKWEYTAREISDEKYVICNADEGDPGAFMDRSILEGDPHTVLEAMA
;
A
#
# COMPACT_ATOMS: atom_id res chain seq x y z
N MET A 1 -26.69 -8.47 3.14
CA MET A 1 -26.51 -9.23 4.40
C MET A 1 -25.41 -10.26 4.15
N GLN A 2 -24.35 -10.27 4.97
CA GLN A 2 -23.32 -11.32 4.92
C GLN A 2 -23.93 -12.64 5.42
N THR A 3 -23.58 -13.76 4.79
CA THR A 3 -24.01 -15.08 5.26
C THR A 3 -23.24 -15.49 6.52
N GLN A 4 -23.79 -16.39 7.34
CA GLN A 4 -23.14 -16.92 8.54
C GLN A 4 -21.74 -17.51 8.23
N GLU A 5 -21.58 -18.17 7.09
CA GLU A 5 -20.30 -18.73 6.63
C GLU A 5 -19.27 -17.66 6.30
N GLN A 6 -19.68 -16.51 5.74
CA GLN A 6 -18.79 -15.39 5.47
C GLN A 6 -18.26 -14.76 6.78
N VAL A 7 -19.10 -14.65 7.80
CA VAL A 7 -18.68 -14.14 9.12
C VAL A 7 -17.64 -15.09 9.76
N ASN A 8 -17.90 -16.40 9.76
CA ASN A 8 -16.99 -17.38 10.32
C ASN A 8 -15.62 -17.42 9.60
N PHE A 9 -15.62 -17.23 8.27
CA PHE A 9 -14.39 -17.20 7.49
C PHE A 9 -13.50 -16.01 7.86
N TYR A 10 -14.10 -14.85 8.11
CA TYR A 10 -13.34 -13.61 8.43
C TYR A 10 -12.99 -13.47 9.90
N GLU A 11 -13.68 -14.12 10.81
CA GLU A 11 -13.53 -13.97 12.27
C GLU A 11 -12.11 -14.24 12.77
N LYS A 12 -11.40 -15.18 12.14
CA LYS A 12 -10.03 -15.57 12.51
C LYS A 12 -8.95 -14.90 11.68
N GLN A 13 -9.31 -13.97 10.79
CA GLN A 13 -8.34 -13.26 9.95
C GLN A 13 -7.93 -11.94 10.59
N TYR A 14 -6.62 -11.71 10.67
CA TYR A 14 -6.06 -10.40 10.94
C TYR A 14 -5.58 -9.78 9.62
N ARG A 15 -6.40 -8.90 9.04
CA ARG A 15 -6.14 -8.31 7.73
C ARG A 15 -5.31 -7.04 7.86
N ILE A 16 -4.15 -6.99 7.18
CA ILE A 16 -3.28 -5.83 7.09
C ILE A 16 -3.43 -5.17 5.72
N ALA A 17 -3.04 -5.88 4.65
CA ALA A 17 -3.12 -5.36 3.28
C ALA A 17 -4.57 -5.16 2.79
N LEU A 18 -5.48 -6.01 3.24
CA LEU A 18 -6.91 -5.98 2.87
C LEU A 18 -7.79 -5.37 3.96
N ARG A 19 -7.23 -4.54 4.85
CA ARG A 19 -7.95 -4.02 6.03
C ARG A 19 -9.25 -3.30 5.70
N ASN A 20 -9.28 -2.54 4.62
CA ASN A 20 -10.44 -1.76 4.20
C ASN A 20 -11.32 -2.49 3.18
N CYS A 21 -10.81 -3.57 2.55
CA CYS A 21 -11.55 -4.28 1.50
C CYS A 21 -12.86 -4.86 2.02
N GLY A 22 -13.97 -4.45 1.41
CA GLY A 22 -15.33 -4.80 1.82
C GLY A 22 -15.90 -3.99 2.98
N SER A 23 -15.12 -3.03 3.53
CA SER A 23 -15.55 -2.15 4.62
C SER A 23 -15.80 -0.71 4.17
N ILE A 24 -15.21 -0.31 3.04
CA ILE A 24 -15.39 0.98 2.39
C ILE A 24 -15.87 0.80 0.96
N ASN A 25 -16.48 1.84 0.40
CA ASN A 25 -16.70 1.92 -1.04
C ASN A 25 -15.40 2.39 -1.72
N PRO A 26 -14.73 1.56 -2.55
CA PRO A 26 -13.45 1.88 -3.18
C PRO A 26 -13.54 3.07 -4.16
N GLU A 27 -14.72 3.38 -4.66
CA GLU A 27 -14.97 4.53 -5.56
C GLU A 27 -15.21 5.84 -4.79
N ASN A 28 -15.25 5.80 -3.46
CA ASN A 28 -15.55 6.96 -2.62
C ASN A 28 -14.35 7.34 -1.74
N ILE A 29 -13.55 8.30 -2.20
CA ILE A 29 -12.40 8.82 -1.47
C ILE A 29 -12.74 9.30 -0.05
N THR A 30 -13.97 9.81 0.17
CA THR A 30 -14.38 10.32 1.48
C THR A 30 -14.44 9.21 2.52
N GLU A 31 -14.82 7.99 2.12
CA GLU A 31 -14.82 6.85 3.03
C GLU A 31 -13.40 6.40 3.38
N TYR A 32 -12.47 6.46 2.42
CA TYR A 32 -11.05 6.20 2.69
C TYR A 32 -10.46 7.23 3.65
N ILE A 33 -10.75 8.51 3.45
CA ILE A 33 -10.31 9.59 4.36
C ILE A 33 -10.90 9.40 5.77
N ALA A 34 -12.17 8.99 5.88
CA ALA A 34 -12.80 8.69 7.17
C ALA A 34 -12.11 7.55 7.94
N GLN A 35 -11.42 6.66 7.24
CA GLN A 35 -10.56 5.60 7.82
C GLN A 35 -9.10 6.07 8.02
N LYS A 36 -8.86 7.37 8.11
CA LYS A 36 -7.53 7.99 8.23
C LYS A 36 -6.63 7.81 7.00
N GLY A 37 -7.23 7.58 5.85
CA GLY A 37 -6.51 7.57 4.59
C GLY A 37 -5.90 8.94 4.29
N TYR A 38 -4.72 8.93 3.66
CA TYR A 38 -3.89 10.09 3.34
C TYR A 38 -3.32 10.86 4.55
N GLU A 39 -3.58 10.45 5.81
CA GLU A 39 -2.92 11.06 6.97
C GLU A 39 -1.40 10.88 6.93
N ALA A 40 -0.93 9.67 6.58
CA ALA A 40 0.50 9.39 6.50
C ALA A 40 1.17 10.20 5.39
N LEU A 41 0.54 10.33 4.23
CA LEU A 41 1.03 11.18 3.15
C LEU A 41 1.07 12.65 3.58
N ALA A 42 0.02 13.16 4.22
CA ALA A 42 -0.01 14.53 4.73
C ALA A 42 1.17 14.80 5.67
N VAL A 43 1.43 13.91 6.63
CA VAL A 43 2.59 14.01 7.54
C VAL A 43 3.91 13.96 6.76
N CYS A 44 4.04 13.07 5.77
CA CYS A 44 5.26 12.98 4.96
C CYS A 44 5.56 14.29 4.23
N VAL A 45 4.56 14.94 3.64
CA VAL A 45 4.77 16.15 2.83
C VAL A 45 4.87 17.42 3.65
N THR A 46 4.34 17.44 4.90
CA THR A 46 4.35 18.63 5.75
C THR A 46 5.44 18.64 6.81
N GLU A 47 5.85 17.46 7.31
CA GLU A 47 6.72 17.37 8.48
C GLU A 47 8.10 16.76 8.17
N TYR A 48 8.24 16.02 7.06
CA TYR A 48 9.47 15.30 6.75
C TYR A 48 10.10 15.73 5.42
N THR A 49 11.41 15.68 5.38
CA THR A 49 12.17 15.72 4.12
C THR A 49 12.15 14.33 3.46
N PRO A 50 12.31 14.24 2.12
CA PRO A 50 12.40 12.94 1.44
C PRO A 50 13.44 11.99 2.04
N LYS A 51 14.59 12.53 2.49
CA LYS A 51 15.64 11.75 3.16
C LYS A 51 15.17 11.15 4.48
N GLN A 52 14.42 11.92 5.27
CA GLN A 52 13.86 11.41 6.54
C GLN A 52 12.84 10.31 6.31
N VAL A 53 11.99 10.43 5.28
CA VAL A 53 11.03 9.38 4.91
C VAL A 53 11.77 8.09 4.53
N VAL A 54 12.81 8.17 3.69
CA VAL A 54 13.64 7.01 3.36
C VAL A 54 14.26 6.37 4.60
N GLU A 55 14.79 7.15 5.53
CA GLU A 55 15.37 6.63 6.77
C GLU A 55 14.32 5.97 7.69
N ILE A 56 13.10 6.50 7.75
CA ILE A 56 11.98 5.87 8.49
C ILE A 56 11.66 4.50 7.88
N VAL A 57 11.54 4.43 6.56
CA VAL A 57 11.24 3.16 5.87
C VAL A 57 12.40 2.16 6.02
N LYS A 58 13.66 2.60 6.01
CA LYS A 58 14.81 1.73 6.30
C LYS A 58 14.75 1.18 7.74
N LYS A 59 14.47 2.03 8.72
CA LYS A 59 14.38 1.62 10.14
C LYS A 59 13.20 0.67 10.38
N SER A 60 12.11 0.77 9.63
CA SER A 60 10.97 -0.14 9.72
C SER A 60 11.28 -1.57 9.28
N GLN A 61 12.39 -1.77 8.56
CA GLN A 61 12.78 -3.04 7.95
C GLN A 61 11.73 -3.62 6.98
N LEU A 62 10.84 -2.78 6.44
CA LEU A 62 9.87 -3.19 5.43
C LEU A 62 10.57 -3.80 4.23
N ARG A 63 10.03 -4.92 3.74
CA ARG A 63 10.53 -5.65 2.59
C ARG A 63 9.48 -5.76 1.50
N GLY A 64 9.91 -5.86 0.26
CA GLY A 64 9.05 -6.15 -0.87
C GLY A 64 8.28 -7.47 -0.71
N ARG A 65 7.08 -7.52 -1.26
CA ARG A 65 6.17 -8.68 -1.21
C ARG A 65 6.00 -9.36 -2.57
N GLY A 66 6.76 -8.95 -3.58
CA GLY A 66 6.77 -9.57 -4.91
C GLY A 66 7.66 -10.80 -5.05
N GLY A 67 8.02 -11.48 -3.94
CA GLY A 67 8.81 -12.72 -3.92
C GLY A 67 10.27 -12.52 -3.52
N GLY A 68 10.96 -11.48 -3.98
CA GLY A 68 12.38 -11.25 -3.69
C GLY A 68 12.70 -10.73 -2.27
N GLY A 69 11.73 -10.16 -1.56
CA GLY A 69 11.90 -9.66 -0.20
C GLY A 69 12.96 -8.57 -0.05
N PHE A 70 13.24 -7.81 -1.11
CA PHE A 70 14.26 -6.75 -1.09
C PHE A 70 13.88 -5.65 -0.09
N PRO A 71 14.83 -5.09 0.69
CA PRO A 71 14.55 -4.02 1.65
C PRO A 71 14.02 -2.76 0.94
N THR A 72 12.79 -2.37 1.23
CA THR A 72 12.08 -1.27 0.55
C THR A 72 12.83 0.06 0.70
N GLY A 73 13.30 0.38 1.91
CA GLY A 73 14.02 1.63 2.16
C GLY A 73 15.36 1.72 1.43
N LEU A 74 16.05 0.59 1.19
CA LEU A 74 17.27 0.59 0.36
C LEU A 74 16.94 0.84 -1.12
N LYS A 75 15.85 0.26 -1.62
CA LYS A 75 15.39 0.50 -2.99
C LYS A 75 15.06 1.98 -3.21
N TRP A 76 14.39 2.59 -2.25
CA TRP A 76 14.09 4.03 -2.30
C TRP A 76 15.36 4.89 -2.22
N GLU A 77 16.30 4.53 -1.34
CA GLU A 77 17.58 5.24 -1.23
C GLU A 77 18.36 5.20 -2.54
N TYR A 78 18.45 4.05 -3.21
CA TYR A 78 19.16 3.93 -4.49
C TYR A 78 18.51 4.81 -5.55
N THR A 79 17.19 4.76 -5.69
CA THR A 79 16.47 5.62 -6.64
C THR A 79 16.63 7.11 -6.30
N ALA A 80 16.64 7.45 -5.02
CA ALA A 80 16.81 8.84 -4.58
C ALA A 80 18.20 9.41 -4.91
N ARG A 81 19.24 8.56 -4.91
CA ARG A 81 20.63 8.96 -5.23
C ARG A 81 20.87 9.20 -6.71
N GLU A 82 20.05 8.61 -7.59
CA GLU A 82 20.21 8.79 -9.02
C GLU A 82 19.98 10.24 -9.42
N ILE A 83 20.87 10.78 -10.27
CA ILE A 83 20.74 12.14 -10.80
C ILE A 83 19.93 12.05 -12.09
N SER A 84 18.69 12.52 -12.04
CA SER A 84 17.80 12.57 -13.21
C SER A 84 16.80 13.69 -13.02
N ASP A 85 16.43 14.33 -14.12
CA ASP A 85 15.40 15.37 -14.15
C ASP A 85 14.01 14.79 -13.88
N GLU A 86 13.81 13.51 -14.23
CA GLU A 86 12.55 12.81 -14.02
C GLU A 86 12.78 11.49 -13.26
N LYS A 87 11.87 11.16 -12.34
CA LYS A 87 11.81 9.89 -11.63
C LYS A 87 10.39 9.37 -11.66
N TYR A 88 10.26 8.06 -11.80
CA TYR A 88 8.96 7.40 -11.95
C TYR A 88 8.71 6.44 -10.80
N VAL A 89 7.48 6.42 -10.31
CA VAL A 89 6.95 5.37 -9.43
C VAL A 89 6.01 4.51 -10.25
N ILE A 90 6.25 3.21 -10.26
CA ILE A 90 5.48 2.27 -11.08
C ILE A 90 4.77 1.28 -10.14
N CYS A 91 3.44 1.22 -10.22
CA CYS A 91 2.66 0.16 -9.64
C CYS A 91 2.67 -1.05 -10.59
N ASN A 92 3.36 -2.10 -10.18
CA ASN A 92 3.30 -3.37 -10.91
C ASN A 92 2.33 -4.31 -10.18
N ALA A 93 1.18 -4.54 -10.78
CA ALA A 93 0.14 -5.45 -10.31
C ALA A 93 -0.25 -6.46 -11.41
N ASP A 94 0.75 -6.96 -12.15
CA ASP A 94 0.52 -7.86 -13.29
C ASP A 94 -0.12 -9.20 -12.86
N GLU A 95 0.27 -9.75 -11.71
CA GLU A 95 -0.27 -11.03 -11.16
C GLU A 95 -0.37 -12.14 -12.21
N GLY A 96 0.71 -12.38 -12.95
CA GLY A 96 0.72 -13.34 -14.05
C GLY A 96 0.51 -14.81 -13.67
N ASP A 97 0.59 -15.18 -12.39
CA ASP A 97 0.38 -16.55 -11.92
C ASP A 97 -1.11 -16.94 -12.03
N PRO A 98 -1.45 -18.06 -12.67
CA PRO A 98 -2.82 -18.52 -12.74
C PRO A 98 -3.45 -18.71 -11.35
N GLY A 99 -4.61 -18.07 -11.12
CA GLY A 99 -5.33 -18.13 -9.85
C GLY A 99 -4.84 -17.14 -8.78
N ALA A 100 -3.78 -16.36 -9.02
CA ALA A 100 -3.42 -15.24 -8.18
C ALA A 100 -4.44 -14.10 -8.30
N PHE A 101 -4.79 -13.46 -7.18
CA PHE A 101 -5.78 -12.39 -7.16
C PHE A 101 -5.58 -11.40 -5.99
N MET A 102 -4.42 -11.40 -5.33
CA MET A 102 -4.15 -10.53 -4.17
C MET A 102 -4.05 -9.06 -4.60
N ASP A 103 -3.26 -8.75 -5.61
CA ASP A 103 -3.07 -7.40 -6.12
C ASP A 103 -4.38 -6.85 -6.68
N ARG A 104 -5.11 -7.67 -7.44
CA ARG A 104 -6.45 -7.36 -7.91
C ARG A 104 -7.40 -7.03 -6.76
N SER A 105 -7.41 -7.84 -5.71
CA SER A 105 -8.27 -7.63 -4.55
C SER A 105 -7.97 -6.30 -3.84
N ILE A 106 -6.70 -5.89 -3.74
CA ILE A 106 -6.31 -4.62 -3.16
C ILE A 106 -6.78 -3.47 -4.07
N LEU A 107 -6.48 -3.54 -5.37
CA LEU A 107 -6.84 -2.48 -6.31
C LEU A 107 -8.35 -2.29 -6.47
N GLU A 108 -9.13 -3.37 -6.46
CA GLU A 108 -10.59 -3.30 -6.54
C GLU A 108 -11.25 -2.91 -5.21
N GLY A 109 -10.65 -3.29 -4.08
CA GLY A 109 -11.26 -3.07 -2.76
C GLY A 109 -10.77 -1.86 -1.99
N ASP A 110 -9.54 -1.37 -2.27
CA ASP A 110 -8.93 -0.21 -1.61
C ASP A 110 -7.83 0.42 -2.49
N PRO A 111 -8.17 0.98 -3.66
CA PRO A 111 -7.19 1.59 -4.57
C PRO A 111 -6.45 2.77 -3.93
N HIS A 112 -7.09 3.48 -3.00
CA HIS A 112 -6.51 4.65 -2.35
C HIS A 112 -5.31 4.31 -1.46
N THR A 113 -5.27 3.13 -0.84
CA THR A 113 -4.08 2.65 -0.11
C THR A 113 -2.86 2.53 -1.04
N VAL A 114 -3.06 2.07 -2.28
CA VAL A 114 -1.98 1.99 -3.28
C VAL A 114 -1.55 3.37 -3.73
N LEU A 115 -2.51 4.25 -4.05
CA LEU A 115 -2.23 5.63 -4.48
C LEU A 115 -1.50 6.43 -3.40
N GLU A 116 -1.92 6.32 -2.13
CA GLU A 116 -1.23 6.96 -1.00
C GLU A 116 0.22 6.46 -0.85
N ALA A 117 0.44 5.16 -1.02
CA ALA A 117 1.79 4.58 -0.93
C ALA A 117 2.70 4.95 -2.10
N MET A 118 2.14 5.33 -3.26
CA MET A 118 2.88 5.76 -4.44
C MET A 118 3.24 7.25 -4.40
N ALA A 119 2.43 8.07 -3.73
CA ALA A 119 2.59 9.52 -3.65
C ALA A 119 3.66 9.91 -2.62
#